data_21bad79bd11943f22b91ba6db043394b
#
_entry.id   21bad79bd11943f22b91ba6db043394b
#
_cell.length_a   1.000
_cell.length_b   1.000
_cell.length_c   1.000
_cell.angle_alpha   90.00
_cell.angle_beta   90.00
_cell.angle_gamma   90.00
#
_symmetry.space_group_name_H-M   'P 1'
#
loop_
_entity.id
_entity.type
_entity.pdbx_description
1 polymer ?
#
loop_
_entity_poly.entity_id
_entity_poly.type
_entity_poly.pdbx_seq_one_letter_code
_entity_poly.pdbx_strand_id
1 'polypeptide(L)'
;VGSEMCIRDSMAGDWVLGIESTAHTFSFGLVDGDGVPRPSESDTIRPDKGGIHPREAADHHVELSTDLFQRVLEKNDITPQDIGTIAYSQGPGMGACLRIGAAAARTISTQLDIPLIGVNHCVAHIEIGREQCGCDDPILLYVSGGNTQVIARLEGRYRVLGETLDIGIGNMLDKFARKHGIPFPGGPVIEQKALE
;
A
#
# COMPACT_ATOMS: atom_id res chain seq x y z
N VAL A 1 -17.92 37.45 17.66
CA VAL A 1 -17.06 37.82 16.54
C VAL A 1 -16.65 36.52 15.88
N GLY A 2 -17.37 36.15 14.81
CA GLY A 2 -17.18 34.91 14.11
C GLY A 2 -15.85 34.90 13.38
N SER A 3 -15.06 33.86 13.61
CA SER A 3 -14.01 33.47 12.67
C SER A 3 -14.72 32.76 11.51
N GLU A 4 -14.98 33.48 10.46
CA GLU A 4 -15.24 32.86 9.15
C GLU A 4 -13.97 32.09 8.79
N MET A 5 -14.04 30.77 8.98
CA MET A 5 -13.11 29.87 8.36
C MET A 5 -13.37 30.01 6.86
N CYS A 6 -12.49 30.75 6.18
CA CYS A 6 -12.49 30.80 4.73
C CYS A 6 -12.33 29.36 4.24
N ILE A 7 -13.45 28.75 3.90
CA ILE A 7 -13.45 27.60 3.00
C ILE A 7 -12.85 28.17 1.72
N ARG A 8 -11.57 27.89 1.46
CA ARG A 8 -11.06 28.02 0.11
C ARG A 8 -12.01 27.22 -0.76
N ASP A 9 -12.77 27.88 -1.61
CA ASP A 9 -13.35 27.23 -2.78
C ASP A 9 -12.17 26.59 -3.52
N SER A 10 -11.89 25.35 -3.19
CA SER A 10 -10.73 24.67 -3.70
C SER A 10 -11.02 24.26 -5.13
N MET A 11 -10.23 24.79 -6.03
CA MET A 11 -9.99 24.24 -7.35
C MET A 11 -9.21 22.90 -7.25
N ALA A 12 -9.09 22.31 -6.07
CA ALA A 12 -8.57 20.97 -5.88
C ALA A 12 -9.66 19.97 -6.18
N GLY A 13 -9.36 18.96 -6.98
CA GLY A 13 -10.29 17.89 -7.33
C GLY A 13 -10.76 17.09 -6.09
N ASP A 14 -11.79 16.30 -6.27
CA ASP A 14 -12.37 15.47 -5.19
C ASP A 14 -11.70 14.09 -5.07
N TRP A 15 -10.73 13.77 -5.94
CA TRP A 15 -10.08 12.45 -5.96
C TRP A 15 -8.93 12.35 -4.96
N VAL A 16 -8.82 11.19 -4.34
CA VAL A 16 -7.66 10.83 -3.50
C VAL A 16 -6.77 9.85 -4.26
N LEU A 17 -5.51 10.21 -4.45
CA LEU A 17 -4.50 9.31 -5.01
C LEU A 17 -3.72 8.64 -3.89
N GLY A 18 -3.81 7.30 -3.82
CA GLY A 18 -3.04 6.45 -2.93
C GLY A 18 -1.77 5.91 -3.59
N ILE A 19 -0.65 5.92 -2.87
CA ILE A 19 0.65 5.38 -3.32
C ILE A 19 1.11 4.30 -2.35
N GLU A 20 1.28 3.08 -2.85
CA GLU A 20 1.84 1.95 -2.10
C GLU A 20 3.22 1.58 -2.64
N SER A 21 4.20 1.48 -1.74
CA SER A 21 5.59 1.18 -2.10
C SER A 21 6.35 0.46 -0.98
N THR A 22 5.66 -0.26 -0.10
CA THR A 22 6.30 -0.81 1.12
C THR A 22 7.25 -1.97 0.86
N ALA A 23 7.07 -2.71 -0.24
CA ALA A 23 7.87 -3.90 -0.52
C ALA A 23 8.22 -4.03 -2.04
N HIS A 24 7.82 -5.12 -2.66
CA HIS A 24 8.19 -5.48 -4.05
C HIS A 24 7.19 -5.00 -5.09
N THR A 25 6.07 -4.45 -4.66
CA THR A 25 5.04 -3.89 -5.53
C THR A 25 5.04 -2.37 -5.40
N PHE A 26 4.98 -1.69 -6.54
CA PHE A 26 4.68 -0.26 -6.60
C PHE A 26 3.31 -0.07 -7.21
N SER A 27 2.46 0.73 -6.59
CA SER A 27 1.11 0.93 -7.10
C SER A 27 0.55 2.31 -6.83
N PHE A 28 -0.35 2.73 -7.73
CA PHE A 28 -1.25 3.85 -7.57
C PHE A 28 -2.69 3.35 -7.52
N GLY A 29 -3.44 3.83 -6.54
CA GLY A 29 -4.86 3.59 -6.41
C GLY A 29 -5.62 4.90 -6.33
N LEU A 30 -6.88 4.91 -6.71
CA LEU A 30 -7.73 6.09 -6.69
C LEU A 30 -9.01 5.82 -5.89
N VAL A 31 -9.45 6.84 -5.19
CA VAL A 31 -10.76 6.91 -4.55
C VAL A 31 -11.43 8.19 -5.02
N ASP A 32 -12.67 8.11 -5.47
CA ASP A 32 -13.40 9.28 -5.93
C ASP A 32 -13.99 10.12 -4.80
N GLY A 33 -14.65 11.24 -5.14
CA GLY A 33 -15.25 12.15 -4.18
C GLY A 33 -16.35 11.55 -3.31
N ASP A 34 -16.95 10.45 -3.74
CA ASP A 34 -17.95 9.69 -2.97
C ASP A 34 -17.32 8.63 -2.06
N GLY A 35 -15.98 8.51 -2.06
CA GLY A 35 -15.23 7.54 -1.28
C GLY A 35 -15.18 6.14 -1.91
N VAL A 36 -15.53 6.00 -3.19
CA VAL A 36 -15.57 4.71 -3.88
C VAL A 36 -14.21 4.38 -4.47
N PRO A 37 -13.60 3.21 -4.15
CA PRO A 37 -12.37 2.76 -4.79
C PRO A 37 -12.55 2.56 -6.29
N ARG A 38 -11.58 3.06 -7.05
CA ARG A 38 -11.54 2.98 -8.51
C ARG A 38 -10.40 2.08 -9.00
N PRO A 39 -10.38 1.71 -10.29
CA PRO A 39 -9.33 0.88 -10.85
C PRO A 39 -7.92 1.42 -10.54
N SER A 40 -7.07 0.55 -10.04
CA SER A 40 -5.67 0.83 -9.69
C SER A 40 -4.71 0.32 -10.77
N GLU A 41 -3.47 0.80 -10.73
CA GLU A 41 -2.34 0.31 -11.52
C GLU A 41 -1.19 -0.10 -10.59
N SER A 42 -0.58 -1.23 -10.89
CA SER A 42 0.52 -1.76 -10.09
C SER A 42 1.49 -2.56 -10.92
N ASP A 43 2.73 -2.61 -10.47
CA ASP A 43 3.73 -3.52 -10.98
C ASP A 43 4.55 -4.14 -9.85
N THR A 44 4.96 -5.39 -10.03
CA THR A 44 5.59 -6.21 -8.99
C THR A 44 6.87 -6.82 -9.52
N ILE A 45 8.01 -6.46 -8.91
CA ILE A 45 9.28 -7.11 -9.21
C ILE A 45 9.27 -8.56 -8.74
N ARG A 46 9.63 -9.48 -9.64
CA ARG A 46 9.76 -10.91 -9.35
C ARG A 46 11.17 -11.35 -9.69
N PRO A 47 12.03 -11.57 -8.67
CA PRO A 47 13.38 -12.02 -8.93
C PRO A 47 13.39 -13.46 -9.47
N ASP A 48 14.22 -13.73 -10.46
CA ASP A 48 14.39 -15.08 -11.05
C ASP A 48 14.95 -16.08 -10.05
N LYS A 49 15.75 -15.62 -9.09
CA LYS A 49 16.40 -16.44 -8.06
C LYS A 49 16.52 -15.68 -6.74
N GLY A 50 16.35 -16.40 -5.63
CA GLY A 50 16.53 -15.83 -4.30
C GLY A 50 15.30 -15.08 -3.78
N GLY A 51 15.54 -14.16 -2.85
CA GLY A 51 14.53 -13.24 -2.30
C GLY A 51 14.64 -11.85 -2.89
N ILE A 52 13.71 -10.97 -2.56
CA ILE A 52 13.69 -9.59 -3.03
C ILE A 52 14.86 -8.81 -2.43
N HIS A 53 15.69 -8.21 -3.29
CA HIS A 53 16.75 -7.31 -2.86
C HIS A 53 16.19 -5.88 -2.74
N PRO A 54 16.31 -5.20 -1.58
CA PRO A 54 15.69 -3.90 -1.35
C PRO A 54 16.10 -2.80 -2.34
N ARG A 55 17.33 -2.86 -2.85
CA ARG A 55 17.82 -1.89 -3.83
C ARG A 55 17.21 -2.13 -5.21
N GLU A 56 17.14 -3.38 -5.65
CA GLU A 56 16.52 -3.74 -6.93
C GLU A 56 15.03 -3.38 -6.95
N ALA A 57 14.34 -3.62 -5.83
CA ALA A 57 12.94 -3.20 -5.69
C ALA A 57 12.79 -1.68 -5.75
N ALA A 58 13.70 -0.91 -5.14
CA ALA A 58 13.66 0.54 -5.21
C ALA A 58 13.96 1.07 -6.62
N ASP A 59 14.94 0.49 -7.32
CA ASP A 59 15.27 0.85 -8.70
C ASP A 59 14.07 0.58 -9.63
N HIS A 60 13.43 -0.58 -9.50
CA HIS A 60 12.17 -0.92 -10.19
C HIS A 60 11.07 0.12 -9.93
N HIS A 61 10.88 0.56 -8.69
CA HIS A 61 9.88 1.57 -8.35
C HIS A 61 10.16 2.92 -9.02
N VAL A 62 11.44 3.32 -9.08
CA VAL A 62 11.84 4.55 -9.78
C VAL A 62 11.51 4.47 -11.27
N GLU A 63 11.87 3.37 -11.92
CA GLU A 63 11.70 3.18 -13.36
C GLU A 63 10.23 3.24 -13.78
N LEU A 64 9.33 2.68 -12.97
CA LEU A 64 7.92 2.52 -13.34
C LEU A 64 6.99 3.59 -12.78
N SER A 65 7.45 4.42 -11.82
CA SER A 65 6.58 5.36 -11.12
C SER A 65 5.82 6.31 -12.04
N THR A 66 6.48 6.85 -13.07
CA THR A 66 5.88 7.80 -14.01
C THR A 66 4.86 7.12 -14.93
N ASP A 67 5.21 5.95 -15.46
CA ASP A 67 4.32 5.18 -16.35
C ASP A 67 3.05 4.74 -15.61
N LEU A 68 3.20 4.19 -14.41
CA LEU A 68 2.06 3.76 -13.58
C LEU A 68 1.15 4.93 -13.20
N PHE A 69 1.74 6.10 -12.91
CA PHE A 69 0.96 7.31 -12.64
C PHE A 69 0.13 7.75 -13.84
N GLN A 70 0.71 7.76 -15.04
CA GLN A 70 -0.02 8.09 -16.25
C GLN A 70 -1.14 7.07 -16.52
N ARG A 71 -0.83 5.78 -16.43
CA ARG A 71 -1.80 4.70 -16.68
C ARG A 71 -2.99 4.73 -15.71
N VAL A 72 -2.78 5.02 -14.43
CA VAL A 72 -3.89 5.10 -13.47
C VAL A 72 -4.82 6.27 -13.77
N LEU A 73 -4.29 7.40 -14.24
CA LEU A 73 -5.11 8.55 -14.66
C LEU A 73 -5.91 8.23 -15.93
N GLU A 74 -5.24 7.70 -16.96
CA GLU A 74 -5.89 7.30 -18.22
C GLU A 74 -6.99 6.26 -18.00
N LYS A 75 -6.73 5.27 -17.16
CA LYS A 75 -7.69 4.21 -16.84
C LYS A 75 -8.96 4.71 -16.16
N ASN A 76 -8.87 5.81 -15.45
CA ASN A 76 -9.98 6.43 -14.72
C ASN A 76 -10.56 7.67 -15.44
N ASP A 77 -10.03 8.02 -16.62
CA ASP A 77 -10.44 9.19 -17.41
C ASP A 77 -10.37 10.49 -16.61
N ILE A 78 -9.30 10.68 -15.84
CA ILE A 78 -9.04 11.88 -15.04
C ILE A 78 -7.67 12.50 -15.37
N THR A 79 -7.52 13.75 -14.98
CA THR A 79 -6.28 14.52 -15.10
C THR A 79 -5.62 14.71 -13.72
N PRO A 80 -4.34 15.10 -13.64
CA PRO A 80 -3.72 15.43 -12.35
C PRO A 80 -4.48 16.51 -11.55
N GLN A 81 -5.16 17.42 -12.22
CA GLN A 81 -5.92 18.52 -11.61
C GLN A 81 -7.19 18.06 -10.89
N ASP A 82 -7.67 16.86 -11.19
CA ASP A 82 -8.82 16.25 -10.52
C ASP A 82 -8.45 15.65 -9.16
N ILE A 83 -7.13 15.53 -8.87
CA ILE A 83 -6.64 15.01 -7.59
C ILE A 83 -6.65 16.12 -6.54
N GLY A 84 -7.35 15.89 -5.44
CA GLY A 84 -7.46 16.81 -4.31
C GLY A 84 -6.59 16.46 -3.11
N THR A 85 -6.12 15.20 -3.02
CA THR A 85 -5.30 14.73 -1.88
C THR A 85 -4.40 13.59 -2.31
N ILE A 86 -3.17 13.56 -1.77
CA ILE A 86 -2.26 12.42 -1.89
C ILE A 86 -2.19 11.68 -0.56
N ALA A 87 -2.42 10.36 -0.59
CA ALA A 87 -2.13 9.45 0.52
C ALA A 87 -0.99 8.51 0.13
N TYR A 88 -0.06 8.21 1.03
CA TYR A 88 1.03 7.27 0.74
C TYR A 88 1.35 6.37 1.93
N SER A 89 1.80 5.16 1.67
CA SER A 89 2.27 4.23 2.70
C SER A 89 3.56 4.75 3.34
N GLN A 90 3.44 5.25 4.57
CA GLN A 90 4.57 5.78 5.33
C GLN A 90 5.45 4.67 5.91
N GLY A 91 4.89 3.49 6.12
CA GLY A 91 5.52 2.31 6.72
C GLY A 91 4.52 1.51 7.58
N PRO A 92 4.96 0.35 8.11
CA PRO A 92 6.27 -0.29 7.97
C PRO A 92 6.52 -0.87 6.57
N GLY A 93 7.82 -1.07 6.22
CA GLY A 93 8.21 -1.61 4.92
C GLY A 93 9.72 -1.52 4.67
N MET A 94 10.16 -1.87 3.47
CA MET A 94 11.56 -1.74 3.06
C MET A 94 11.94 -0.27 2.88
N GLY A 95 12.88 0.22 3.69
CA GLY A 95 13.24 1.64 3.74
C GLY A 95 13.66 2.25 2.39
N ALA A 96 14.27 1.47 1.50
CA ALA A 96 14.61 1.93 0.15
C ALA A 96 13.35 2.23 -0.66
N CYS A 97 12.39 1.30 -0.69
CA CYS A 97 11.11 1.41 -1.40
C CYS A 97 10.24 2.54 -0.83
N LEU A 98 10.12 2.61 0.50
CA LEU A 98 9.36 3.67 1.19
C LEU A 98 9.85 5.07 0.82
N ARG A 99 11.16 5.26 0.63
CA ARG A 99 11.71 6.57 0.19
C ARG A 99 11.25 6.94 -1.21
N ILE A 100 11.12 5.97 -2.12
CA ILE A 100 10.65 6.25 -3.49
C ILE A 100 9.18 6.67 -3.47
N GLY A 101 8.31 5.92 -2.77
CA GLY A 101 6.90 6.31 -2.62
C GLY A 101 6.71 7.67 -1.96
N ALA A 102 7.47 7.95 -0.90
CA ALA A 102 7.43 9.25 -0.24
C ALA A 102 7.94 10.39 -1.14
N ALA A 103 8.96 10.16 -1.99
CA ALA A 103 9.45 11.13 -2.95
C ALA A 103 8.39 11.40 -4.04
N ALA A 104 7.81 10.36 -4.63
CA ALA A 104 6.73 10.48 -5.61
C ALA A 104 5.54 11.26 -5.02
N ALA A 105 5.08 10.88 -3.83
CA ALA A 105 3.98 11.52 -3.13
C ALA A 105 4.22 13.02 -2.89
N ARG A 106 5.41 13.38 -2.40
CA ARG A 106 5.79 14.78 -2.17
C ARG A 106 5.90 15.56 -3.47
N THR A 107 6.46 14.96 -4.51
CA THR A 107 6.59 15.63 -5.82
C THR A 107 5.21 15.97 -6.37
N ILE A 108 4.28 15.03 -6.40
CA ILE A 108 2.93 15.26 -6.92
C ILE A 108 2.19 16.28 -6.04
N SER A 109 2.19 16.11 -4.71
CA SER A 109 1.57 17.04 -3.77
C SER A 109 2.10 18.47 -3.92
N THR A 110 3.43 18.65 -4.07
CA THR A 110 4.03 19.96 -4.24
C THR A 110 3.69 20.59 -5.60
N GLN A 111 3.67 19.78 -6.67
CA GLN A 111 3.34 20.28 -8.02
C GLN A 111 1.88 20.72 -8.14
N LEU A 112 0.99 20.06 -7.45
CA LEU A 112 -0.44 20.34 -7.49
C LEU A 112 -0.91 21.26 -6.37
N ASP A 113 -0.04 21.60 -5.41
CA ASP A 113 -0.33 22.39 -4.19
C ASP A 113 -1.51 21.78 -3.39
N ILE A 114 -1.51 20.45 -3.20
CA ILE A 114 -2.56 19.68 -2.51
C ILE A 114 -2.03 18.97 -1.27
N PRO A 115 -2.91 18.64 -0.29
CA PRO A 115 -2.53 17.93 0.93
C PRO A 115 -1.84 16.58 0.71
N LEU A 116 -0.89 16.26 1.60
CA LEU A 116 -0.17 15.00 1.66
C LEU A 116 -0.42 14.29 3.00
N ILE A 117 -0.87 13.03 2.95
CA ILE A 117 -1.21 12.24 4.13
C ILE A 117 -0.35 10.97 4.17
N GLY A 118 0.40 10.79 5.27
CA GLY A 118 1.11 9.54 5.54
C GLY A 118 0.18 8.52 6.20
N VAL A 119 0.07 7.33 5.62
CA VAL A 119 -0.79 6.24 6.10
C VAL A 119 0.06 5.08 6.58
N ASN A 120 -0.29 4.52 7.74
CA ASN A 120 0.33 3.28 8.21
C ASN A 120 -0.13 2.11 7.33
N HIS A 121 0.81 1.36 6.77
CA HIS A 121 0.55 0.25 5.86
C HIS A 121 -0.37 -0.83 6.45
N CYS A 122 -0.18 -1.20 7.71
CA CYS A 122 -1.04 -2.20 8.38
C CYS A 122 -2.47 -1.66 8.59
N VAL A 123 -2.61 -0.37 8.86
CA VAL A 123 -3.93 0.28 8.96
C VAL A 123 -4.63 0.30 7.61
N ALA A 124 -3.91 0.56 6.51
CA ALA A 124 -4.48 0.50 5.17
C ALA A 124 -5.06 -0.89 4.85
N HIS A 125 -4.38 -1.97 5.26
CA HIS A 125 -4.91 -3.34 5.13
C HIS A 125 -6.19 -3.58 5.95
N ILE A 126 -6.30 -2.98 7.14
CA ILE A 126 -7.54 -3.09 7.94
C ILE A 126 -8.68 -2.34 7.24
N GLU A 127 -8.41 -1.12 6.80
CA GLU A 127 -9.45 -0.26 6.20
C GLU A 127 -9.98 -0.84 4.90
N ILE A 128 -9.11 -1.36 4.01
CA ILE A 128 -9.58 -2.01 2.79
C ILE A 128 -10.36 -3.31 3.10
N GLY A 129 -9.95 -4.05 4.12
CA GLY A 129 -10.68 -5.23 4.58
C GLY A 129 -12.07 -4.89 5.12
N ARG A 130 -12.17 -3.81 5.90
CA ARG A 130 -13.45 -3.29 6.41
C ARG A 130 -14.40 -2.93 5.27
N GLU A 131 -13.90 -2.16 4.32
CA GLU A 131 -14.66 -1.70 3.15
C GLU A 131 -15.17 -2.90 2.32
N GLN A 132 -14.27 -3.82 1.98
CA GLN A 132 -14.61 -4.95 1.10
C GLN A 132 -15.53 -5.99 1.76
N CYS A 133 -15.44 -6.15 3.08
CA CYS A 133 -16.23 -7.13 3.82
C CYS A 133 -17.49 -6.52 4.46
N GLY A 134 -17.68 -5.21 4.41
CA GLY A 134 -18.76 -4.50 5.11
C GLY A 134 -18.72 -4.73 6.62
N CYS A 135 -17.52 -4.79 7.21
CA CYS A 135 -17.29 -5.12 8.61
C CYS A 135 -16.80 -3.87 9.39
N ASP A 136 -17.57 -3.42 10.35
CA ASP A 136 -17.29 -2.16 11.07
C ASP A 136 -16.13 -2.25 12.06
N ASP A 137 -15.93 -3.40 12.71
CA ASP A 137 -14.93 -3.57 13.77
C ASP A 137 -14.27 -4.97 13.71
N PRO A 138 -13.48 -5.26 12.67
CA PRO A 138 -12.82 -6.55 12.53
C PRO A 138 -11.60 -6.69 13.45
N ILE A 139 -11.34 -7.93 13.86
CA ILE A 139 -10.01 -8.33 14.30
C ILE A 139 -9.24 -8.79 13.06
N LEU A 140 -8.14 -8.11 12.77
CA LEU A 140 -7.29 -8.44 11.62
C LEU A 140 -6.18 -9.40 12.03
N LEU A 141 -6.09 -10.54 11.37
CA LEU A 141 -4.86 -11.32 11.31
C LEU A 141 -4.03 -10.83 10.11
N TYR A 142 -3.07 -9.96 10.38
CA TYR A 142 -2.15 -9.45 9.37
C TYR A 142 -0.99 -10.43 9.17
N VAL A 143 -0.87 -10.97 7.97
CA VAL A 143 0.16 -11.94 7.60
C VAL A 143 0.95 -11.41 6.40
N SER A 144 2.24 -11.21 6.58
CA SER A 144 3.15 -10.78 5.51
C SER A 144 4.48 -11.53 5.55
N GLY A 145 5.36 -11.23 4.61
CA GLY A 145 6.72 -11.77 4.60
C GLY A 145 7.51 -11.33 5.84
N GLY A 146 7.46 -10.06 6.19
CA GLY A 146 8.27 -9.49 7.28
C GLY A 146 7.61 -9.50 8.64
N ASN A 147 6.27 -9.60 8.70
CA ASN A 147 5.53 -9.41 9.95
C ASN A 147 4.26 -10.27 10.00
N THR A 148 3.88 -10.65 11.22
CA THR A 148 2.58 -11.28 11.50
C THR A 148 2.04 -10.67 12.79
N GLN A 149 0.86 -10.06 12.70
CA GLN A 149 0.23 -9.36 13.81
C GLN A 149 -1.25 -9.68 13.92
N VAL A 150 -1.77 -9.65 15.15
CA VAL A 150 -3.20 -9.57 15.42
C VAL A 150 -3.51 -8.15 15.84
N ILE A 151 -4.36 -7.47 15.09
CA ILE A 151 -4.68 -6.06 15.28
C ILE A 151 -6.19 -5.91 15.45
N ALA A 152 -6.60 -5.08 16.41
CA ALA A 152 -7.99 -4.70 16.63
C ALA A 152 -8.12 -3.20 16.80
N ARG A 153 -9.32 -2.67 16.55
CA ARG A 153 -9.67 -1.29 16.84
C ARG A 153 -10.35 -1.24 18.22
N LEU A 154 -9.69 -0.60 19.18
CA LEU A 154 -10.20 -0.44 20.53
C LEU A 154 -10.24 1.04 20.87
N GLU A 155 -11.39 1.52 21.33
CA GLU A 155 -11.59 2.93 21.73
C GLU A 155 -11.19 3.93 20.63
N GLY A 156 -11.52 3.62 19.37
CA GLY A 156 -11.19 4.46 18.19
C GLY A 156 -9.74 4.44 17.77
N ARG A 157 -8.90 3.54 18.32
CA ARG A 157 -7.48 3.41 17.99
C ARG A 157 -7.13 1.97 17.60
N TYR A 158 -6.22 1.82 16.63
CA TYR A 158 -5.67 0.50 16.30
C TYR A 158 -4.65 0.06 17.34
N ARG A 159 -4.82 -1.17 17.83
CA ARG A 159 -3.98 -1.81 18.83
C ARG A 159 -3.45 -3.14 18.31
N VAL A 160 -2.15 -3.35 18.43
CA VAL A 160 -1.54 -4.67 18.22
C VAL A 160 -1.78 -5.49 19.49
N LEU A 161 -2.57 -6.55 19.35
CA LEU A 161 -2.89 -7.48 20.45
C LEU A 161 -1.85 -8.60 20.58
N GLY A 162 -1.15 -8.90 19.49
CA GLY A 162 -0.10 -9.89 19.44
C GLY A 162 0.70 -9.78 18.15
N GLU A 163 1.97 -10.16 18.22
CA GLU A 163 2.87 -10.18 17.05
C GLU A 163 3.90 -11.28 17.15
N THR A 164 4.41 -11.75 16.02
CA THR A 164 5.56 -12.65 16.00
C THR A 164 6.82 -11.92 16.40
N LEU A 165 7.65 -12.56 17.23
CA LEU A 165 8.88 -11.96 17.77
C LEU A 165 10.15 -12.36 16.99
N ASP A 166 10.03 -13.29 16.06
CA ASP A 166 11.17 -13.85 15.32
C ASP A 166 11.02 -13.78 13.80
N ILE A 167 10.03 -14.44 13.22
CA ILE A 167 9.84 -14.51 11.77
C ILE A 167 8.37 -14.42 11.39
N GLY A 168 8.05 -13.54 10.43
CA GLY A 168 6.70 -13.48 9.83
C GLY A 168 6.34 -14.79 9.12
N ILE A 169 5.05 -15.17 9.15
CA ILE A 169 4.56 -16.43 8.57
C ILE A 169 4.92 -16.54 7.08
N GLY A 170 4.83 -15.45 6.30
CA GLY A 170 5.21 -15.48 4.89
C GLY A 170 6.68 -15.90 4.68
N ASN A 171 7.61 -15.27 5.40
CA ASN A 171 9.03 -15.68 5.35
C ASN A 171 9.27 -17.08 5.89
N MET A 172 8.50 -17.53 6.88
CA MET A 172 8.58 -18.90 7.39
C MET A 172 8.19 -19.89 6.29
N LEU A 173 7.09 -19.68 5.60
CA LEU A 173 6.64 -20.50 4.46
C LEU A 173 7.67 -20.51 3.33
N ASP A 174 8.26 -19.37 2.98
CA ASP A 174 9.30 -19.29 1.95
C ASP A 174 10.58 -20.03 2.36
N LYS A 175 10.98 -19.98 3.64
CA LYS A 175 12.10 -20.75 4.15
C LYS A 175 11.83 -22.26 4.14
N PHE A 176 10.62 -22.66 4.49
CA PHE A 176 10.19 -24.06 4.41
C PHE A 176 10.23 -24.55 2.95
N ALA A 177 9.59 -23.82 2.04
CA ALA A 177 9.57 -24.09 0.62
C ALA A 177 10.97 -24.28 0.03
N ARG A 178 11.87 -23.37 0.33
CA ARG A 178 13.26 -23.42 -0.14
C ARG A 178 14.02 -24.66 0.33
N LYS A 179 13.78 -25.11 1.58
CA LYS A 179 14.36 -26.37 2.08
C LYS A 179 13.87 -27.60 1.30
N HIS A 180 12.71 -27.50 0.66
CA HIS A 180 12.13 -28.57 -0.16
C HIS A 180 12.32 -28.34 -1.67
N GLY A 181 13.22 -27.42 -2.07
CA GLY A 181 13.52 -27.14 -3.47
C GLY A 181 12.44 -26.35 -4.23
N ILE A 182 11.49 -25.77 -3.52
CA ILE A 182 10.44 -24.93 -4.09
C ILE A 182 10.97 -23.48 -4.20
N PRO A 183 10.93 -22.84 -5.40
CA PRO A 183 11.43 -21.47 -5.57
C PRO A 183 10.51 -20.43 -4.90
N PHE A 184 11.02 -19.22 -4.77
CA PHE A 184 10.23 -18.05 -4.34
C PHE A 184 9.24 -17.59 -5.44
N PRO A 185 8.01 -17.19 -5.09
CA PRO A 185 7.37 -17.28 -3.78
C PRO A 185 6.87 -18.70 -3.46
N GLY A 186 7.21 -19.19 -2.29
CA GLY A 186 6.87 -20.56 -1.86
C GLY A 186 5.44 -20.74 -1.37
N GLY A 187 4.84 -19.68 -0.81
CA GLY A 187 3.51 -19.73 -0.22
C GLY A 187 2.42 -20.27 -1.15
N PRO A 188 2.25 -19.73 -2.37
CA PRO A 188 1.24 -20.21 -3.33
C PRO A 188 1.40 -21.70 -3.72
N VAL A 189 2.66 -22.17 -3.84
CA VAL A 189 2.95 -23.57 -4.16
C VAL A 189 2.61 -24.50 -2.99
N ILE A 190 2.89 -24.04 -1.75
CA ILE A 190 2.53 -24.78 -0.54
C ILE A 190 1.00 -24.87 -0.42
N GLU A 191 0.30 -23.76 -0.66
CA GLU A 191 -1.17 -23.72 -0.66
C GLU A 191 -1.75 -24.75 -1.64
N GLN A 192 -1.28 -24.72 -2.89
CA GLN A 192 -1.73 -25.68 -3.90
C GLN A 192 -1.54 -27.15 -3.46
N LYS A 193 -0.33 -27.45 -2.88
CA LYS A 193 -0.04 -28.81 -2.39
C LYS A 193 -0.81 -29.20 -1.13
N ALA A 194 -1.30 -28.25 -0.37
CA ALA A 194 -2.13 -28.52 0.81
C ALA A 194 -3.58 -28.82 0.45
N LEU A 195 -4.01 -28.48 -0.76
CA LEU A 195 -5.35 -28.78 -1.29
C LEU A 195 -5.43 -30.14 -2.02
N GLU A 196 -4.30 -30.76 -2.34
CA GLU A 196 -4.17 -32.12 -2.89
C GLU A 196 -4.31 -33.21 -1.80
#